data_baec48f581bbf4b3bcd30fef93770818
#
_entry.id   baec48f581bbf4b3bcd30fef93770818
#
_cell.length_a   1.000
_cell.length_b   1.000
_cell.length_c   1.000
_cell.angle_alpha   90.00
_cell.angle_beta   90.00
_cell.angle_gamma   90.00
#
_symmetry.space_group_name_H-M   'P 1'
#
loop_
_entity.id
_entity.type
_entity.pdbx_description
1 polymer ?
#
loop_
_entity_poly.entity_id
_entity_poly.type
_entity_poly.pdbx_seq_one_letter_code
_entity_poly.pdbx_strand_id
1 'polypeptide(L)'
;VYAVIRQYRLENRHNKEIDQKMRDAFTALIEKAPGFISFYWVNTEDGDGAAVSLFESKASAQAANHLAAKFVKEHLARLGMGAPLVLEGEVQAHTEKIPRSRAGEEKRASAPAPSP
;
A
#
# COMPACT_ATOMS: atom_id res chain seq x y z
N VAL A 1 2.16 8.51 14.80
CA VAL A 1 2.03 7.71 13.57
C VAL A 1 1.11 8.42 12.58
N TYR A 2 1.55 8.51 11.36
CA TYR A 2 0.85 9.25 10.33
C TYR A 2 0.41 8.31 9.22
N ALA A 3 -0.85 8.38 8.80
CA ALA A 3 -1.40 7.50 7.78
C ALA A 3 -1.67 8.24 6.49
N VAL A 4 -1.42 7.59 5.36
CA VAL A 4 -1.73 8.13 4.04
C VAL A 4 -2.53 7.08 3.28
N ILE A 5 -3.69 7.48 2.76
CA ILE A 5 -4.53 6.62 1.95
C ILE A 5 -4.64 7.27 0.57
N ARG A 6 -4.28 6.53 -0.48
CA ARG A 6 -4.41 7.02 -1.83
C ARG A 6 -5.36 6.15 -2.59
N GLN A 7 -6.39 6.72 -3.15
CA GLN A 7 -7.39 6.00 -3.93
C GLN A 7 -7.14 6.28 -5.40
N TYR A 8 -6.87 5.23 -6.17
CA TYR A 8 -6.57 5.37 -7.58
C TYR A 8 -7.68 4.79 -8.42
N ARG A 9 -8.13 5.54 -9.41
CA ARG A 9 -9.06 5.03 -10.38
C ARG A 9 -8.24 4.29 -11.43
N LEU A 10 -8.59 3.04 -11.70
CA LEU A 10 -7.86 2.24 -12.67
C LEU A 10 -8.69 2.16 -13.97
N GLU A 11 -8.10 2.66 -15.06
CA GLU A 11 -8.78 2.78 -16.33
C GLU A 11 -9.37 1.47 -16.81
N ASN A 12 -8.66 0.39 -16.66
CA ASN A 12 -9.09 -0.92 -17.09
C ASN A 12 -9.45 -1.82 -15.92
N ARG A 13 -9.89 -1.25 -14.83
CA ARG A 13 -10.22 -1.96 -13.59
C ARG A 13 -8.97 -2.70 -13.07
N HIS A 14 -9.13 -3.80 -12.34
CA HIS A 14 -7.99 -4.53 -11.79
C HIS A 14 -7.01 -4.91 -12.88
N ASN A 15 -5.73 -4.69 -12.64
CA ASN A 15 -4.70 -4.93 -13.62
C ASN A 15 -3.59 -5.75 -12.95
N LYS A 16 -3.36 -6.94 -13.46
CA LYS A 16 -2.37 -7.85 -12.88
C LYS A 16 -0.96 -7.29 -12.93
N GLU A 17 -0.66 -6.53 -13.97
CA GLU A 17 0.67 -5.93 -14.09
C GLU A 17 0.89 -4.87 -13.03
N ILE A 18 -0.15 -4.07 -12.73
CA ILE A 18 -0.07 -3.08 -11.65
C ILE A 18 0.14 -3.80 -10.33
N ASP A 19 -0.65 -4.85 -10.05
CA ASP A 19 -0.52 -5.61 -8.81
C ASP A 19 0.88 -6.17 -8.65
N GLN A 20 1.44 -6.71 -9.73
CA GLN A 20 2.77 -7.28 -9.70
C GLN A 20 3.83 -6.23 -9.41
N LYS A 21 3.72 -5.05 -10.05
CA LYS A 21 4.67 -3.98 -9.80
C LYS A 21 4.57 -3.44 -8.38
N MET A 22 3.36 -3.36 -7.84
CA MET A 22 3.17 -2.93 -6.46
C MET A 22 3.76 -3.95 -5.50
N ARG A 23 3.52 -5.24 -5.76
CA ARG A 23 4.00 -6.29 -4.88
C ARG A 23 5.52 -6.44 -4.90
N ASP A 24 6.11 -6.34 -6.06
CA ASP A 24 7.53 -6.64 -6.23
C ASP A 24 8.44 -5.43 -6.20
N ALA A 25 8.07 -4.37 -6.91
CA ALA A 25 8.95 -3.21 -7.05
C ALA A 25 8.64 -2.11 -6.07
N PHE A 26 7.37 -1.75 -5.92
CA PHE A 26 7.05 -0.64 -5.04
C PHE A 26 7.28 -0.98 -3.57
N THR A 27 6.94 -2.20 -3.14
CA THR A 27 7.17 -2.59 -1.75
C THR A 27 8.66 -2.52 -1.42
N ALA A 28 9.51 -2.95 -2.34
CA ALA A 28 10.95 -2.90 -2.11
C ALA A 28 11.47 -1.46 -2.01
N LEU A 29 10.82 -0.55 -2.73
CA LEU A 29 11.20 0.86 -2.70
C LEU A 29 10.74 1.53 -1.42
N ILE A 30 9.45 1.37 -1.08
CA ILE A 30 8.86 2.11 0.03
C ILE A 30 9.37 1.63 1.39
N GLU A 31 9.70 0.35 1.51
CA GLU A 31 10.15 -0.15 2.81
C GLU A 31 11.49 0.44 3.23
N LYS A 32 12.23 1.03 2.29
CA LYS A 32 13.49 1.68 2.61
C LYS A 32 13.33 3.14 2.96
N ALA A 33 12.13 3.69 2.85
CA ALA A 33 11.91 5.11 3.16
C ALA A 33 12.06 5.33 4.66
N PRO A 34 12.74 6.40 5.08
CA PRO A 34 12.88 6.69 6.49
C PRO A 34 11.52 6.85 7.16
N GLY A 35 11.36 6.22 8.33
CA GLY A 35 10.10 6.30 9.07
C GLY A 35 8.99 5.41 8.56
N PHE A 36 9.27 4.55 7.58
CA PHE A 36 8.26 3.63 7.07
C PHE A 36 7.83 2.63 8.12
N ILE A 37 6.53 2.37 8.22
CA ILE A 37 5.99 1.37 9.15
C ILE A 37 5.32 0.24 8.38
N SER A 38 4.35 0.55 7.51
CA SER A 38 3.64 -0.49 6.79
C SER A 38 3.01 0.02 5.50
N PHE A 39 2.73 -0.89 4.59
CA PHE A 39 2.13 -0.55 3.31
C PHE A 39 1.20 -1.67 2.87
N TYR A 40 0.04 -1.30 2.35
CA TYR A 40 -0.92 -2.25 1.79
C TYR A 40 -1.39 -1.75 0.43
N TRP A 41 -1.45 -2.64 -0.55
CA TRP A 41 -2.06 -2.35 -1.84
C TRP A 41 -3.34 -3.19 -1.92
N VAL A 42 -4.47 -2.52 -2.12
CA VAL A 42 -5.79 -3.16 -2.07
C VAL A 42 -6.50 -2.99 -3.40
N ASN A 43 -7.02 -4.08 -3.95
CA ASN A 43 -7.92 -4.00 -5.10
C ASN A 43 -9.32 -3.87 -4.55
N THR A 44 -10.00 -2.78 -4.84
CA THR A 44 -11.33 -2.55 -4.33
C THR A 44 -12.35 -3.33 -5.15
N GLU A 45 -13.52 -3.57 -4.57
CA GLU A 45 -14.55 -4.36 -5.26
C GLU A 45 -15.04 -3.72 -6.54
N ASP A 46 -14.99 -2.40 -6.64
CA ASP A 46 -15.44 -1.70 -7.84
C ASP A 46 -14.35 -1.64 -8.93
N GLY A 47 -13.22 -2.30 -8.72
CA GLY A 47 -12.21 -2.40 -9.77
C GLY A 47 -11.10 -1.38 -9.70
N ASP A 48 -11.11 -0.53 -8.69
CA ASP A 48 -10.06 0.47 -8.51
C ASP A 48 -8.99 -0.04 -7.54
N GLY A 49 -8.07 0.79 -7.16
CA GLY A 49 -7.00 0.43 -6.23
C GLY A 49 -6.86 1.43 -5.10
N ALA A 50 -6.35 0.96 -3.99
CA ALA A 50 -6.07 1.84 -2.85
C ALA A 50 -4.76 1.45 -2.21
N ALA A 51 -3.94 2.45 -1.89
CA ALA A 51 -2.70 2.24 -1.17
C ALA A 51 -2.86 2.82 0.22
N VAL A 52 -2.51 2.03 1.24
CA VAL A 52 -2.58 2.48 2.62
C VAL A 52 -1.18 2.38 3.20
N SER A 53 -0.64 3.49 3.68
CA SER A 53 0.71 3.54 4.20
C SER A 53 0.74 4.18 5.57
N LEU A 54 1.59 3.67 6.45
CA LEU A 54 1.80 4.23 7.77
C LEU A 54 3.27 4.63 7.92
N PHE A 55 3.49 5.80 8.54
CA PHE A 55 4.83 6.34 8.76
C PHE A 55 4.95 6.85 10.19
N GLU A 56 6.16 6.99 10.67
CA GLU A 56 6.40 7.48 12.03
C GLU A 56 5.98 8.94 12.20
N SER A 57 6.05 9.73 11.13
CA SER A 57 5.74 11.15 11.21
C SER A 57 5.19 11.69 9.90
N LYS A 58 4.58 12.86 9.96
CA LYS A 58 4.11 13.55 8.75
C LYS A 58 5.26 13.83 7.79
N ALA A 59 6.41 14.23 8.32
CA ALA A 59 7.57 14.53 7.48
C ALA A 59 8.04 13.29 6.71
N SER A 60 8.06 12.12 7.37
CA SER A 60 8.41 10.87 6.71
C SER A 60 7.40 10.53 5.62
N ALA A 61 6.12 10.74 5.91
CA ALA A 61 5.06 10.49 4.94
C ALA A 61 5.21 11.39 3.72
N GLN A 62 5.52 12.66 3.92
CA GLN A 62 5.67 13.60 2.82
C GLN A 62 6.86 13.24 1.93
N ALA A 63 7.97 12.82 2.54
CA ALA A 63 9.13 12.39 1.76
C ALA A 63 8.79 11.14 0.94
N ALA A 64 8.08 10.20 1.53
CA ALA A 64 7.68 8.99 0.83
C ALA A 64 6.66 9.28 -0.28
N ASN A 65 5.85 10.33 -0.12
CA ASN A 65 4.88 10.71 -1.14
C ASN A 65 5.58 11.07 -2.47
N HIS A 66 6.74 11.68 -2.39
CA HIS A 66 7.49 12.01 -3.59
C HIS A 66 7.98 10.74 -4.30
N LEU A 67 8.41 9.74 -3.52
CA LEU A 67 8.83 8.47 -4.09
C LEU A 67 7.65 7.77 -4.77
N ALA A 68 6.48 7.79 -4.12
CA ALA A 68 5.28 7.16 -4.65
C ALA A 68 4.84 7.82 -5.94
N ALA A 69 4.80 9.15 -5.97
CA ALA A 69 4.37 9.89 -7.15
C ALA A 69 5.31 9.62 -8.32
N LYS A 70 6.61 9.56 -8.07
CA LYS A 70 7.59 9.29 -9.11
C LYS A 70 7.42 7.88 -9.66
N PHE A 71 7.20 6.90 -8.77
CA PHE A 71 7.03 5.52 -9.17
C PHE A 71 5.79 5.36 -10.06
N VAL A 72 4.67 5.96 -9.67
CA VAL A 72 3.44 5.90 -10.46
C VAL A 72 3.67 6.53 -11.82
N LYS A 73 4.29 7.70 -11.86
CA LYS A 73 4.53 8.40 -13.11
C LYS A 73 5.42 7.57 -14.05
N GLU A 74 6.45 6.95 -13.52
CA GLU A 74 7.42 6.24 -14.35
C GLU A 74 6.99 4.83 -14.74
N HIS A 75 6.19 4.17 -13.91
CA HIS A 75 5.93 2.75 -14.09
C HIS A 75 4.46 2.35 -14.22
N LEU A 76 3.55 3.17 -13.73
CA LEU A 76 2.14 2.77 -13.65
C LEU A 76 1.17 3.63 -14.45
N ALA A 77 1.53 4.88 -14.73
CA ALA A 77 0.62 5.78 -15.44
C ALA A 77 0.23 5.22 -16.82
N ARG A 78 1.19 4.62 -17.52
CA ARG A 78 0.91 4.05 -18.84
C ARG A 78 0.00 2.82 -18.76
N LEU A 79 -0.18 2.27 -17.57
CA LEU A 79 -1.06 1.13 -17.37
C LEU A 79 -2.46 1.57 -16.95
N GLY A 80 -2.75 2.85 -17.03
CA GLY A 80 -4.09 3.35 -16.73
C GLY A 80 -4.29 3.82 -15.30
N MET A 81 -3.23 4.03 -14.54
CA MET A 81 -3.34 4.50 -13.17
C MET A 81 -3.18 6.01 -13.16
N GLY A 82 -4.25 6.71 -12.83
CA GLY A 82 -4.25 8.17 -12.81
C GLY A 82 -3.81 8.74 -11.48
N ALA A 83 -4.02 10.06 -11.33
CA ALA A 83 -3.67 10.73 -10.08
C ALA A 83 -4.60 10.28 -8.95
N PRO A 84 -4.11 10.15 -7.74
CA PRO A 84 -4.93 9.65 -6.64
C PRO A 84 -5.73 10.73 -5.95
N LEU A 85 -6.81 10.30 -5.29
CA LEU A 85 -7.44 11.10 -4.26
C LEU A 85 -6.70 10.74 -2.99
N VAL A 86 -6.16 11.72 -2.28
CA VAL A 86 -5.33 11.47 -1.11
C VAL A 86 -6.05 11.89 0.16
N LEU A 87 -6.10 10.96 1.13
CA LEU A 87 -6.60 11.24 2.47
C LEU A 87 -5.44 10.95 3.41
N GLU A 88 -5.14 11.87 4.32
CA GLU A 88 -4.02 11.64 5.22
C GLU A 88 -4.22 12.35 6.54
N GLY A 89 -3.60 11.84 7.57
CA GLY A 89 -3.70 12.43 8.89
C GLY A 89 -3.03 11.62 9.97
N GLU A 90 -3.08 12.17 11.17
CA GLU A 90 -2.48 11.53 12.33
C GLU A 90 -3.36 10.40 12.83
N VAL A 91 -2.78 9.25 13.10
CA VAL A 91 -3.51 8.09 13.61
C VAL A 91 -3.89 8.35 15.06
N GLN A 92 -5.18 8.23 15.37
CA GLN A 92 -5.67 8.48 16.70
C GLN A 92 -5.90 7.22 17.52
N ALA A 93 -6.07 6.07 16.89
CA ALA A 93 -6.29 4.82 17.61
C ALA A 93 -5.77 3.66 16.77
N HIS A 94 -5.17 2.69 17.43
CA HIS A 94 -4.58 1.58 16.72
C HIS A 94 -4.66 0.33 17.60
N THR A 95 -5.02 -0.78 17.00
CA THR A 95 -4.93 -2.07 17.67
C THR A 95 -4.64 -3.10 16.60
N GLU A 96 -3.93 -4.15 16.97
CA GLU A 96 -3.51 -5.12 16.01
C GLU A 96 -3.33 -6.46 16.67
N LYS A 97 -3.82 -7.51 16.04
CA LYS A 97 -3.57 -8.84 16.53
C LYS A 97 -2.34 -9.36 15.78
N ILE A 98 -1.33 -9.69 16.51
CA ILE A 98 -0.09 -10.12 15.89
C ILE A 98 -0.25 -11.50 15.30
N PRO A 99 0.01 -11.65 14.01
CA PRO A 99 -0.12 -12.92 13.35
C PRO A 99 1.00 -13.81 13.84
N ARG A 100 0.69 -15.02 14.11
CA ARG A 100 1.58 -15.85 14.50
C ARG A 100 2.33 -16.33 13.47
N SER A 101 1.99 -16.43 12.47
CA SER A 101 2.72 -16.92 11.48
C SER A 101 3.01 -15.92 10.59
N ARG A 102 3.48 -15.20 10.57
CA ARG A 102 3.74 -14.43 9.67
C ARG A 102 4.74 -14.98 9.14
N ALA A 103 5.08 -15.45 9.64
CA ALA A 103 5.84 -16.06 9.20
C ALA A 103 5.48 -17.24 8.72
N GLY A 104 5.21 -17.63 8.86
CA GLY A 104 4.86 -18.64 8.35
C GLY A 104 3.67 -18.85 7.98
N GLU A 105 3.56 -18.16 8.20
CA GLU A 105 2.61 -18.31 7.91
C GLU A 105 2.12 -18.18 6.99
N GLU A 106 2.29 -17.68 6.72
CA GLU A 106 1.77 -17.63 6.00
C GLU A 106 1.62 -18.34 5.17
N LYS A 107 1.87 -18.87 5.32
CA LYS A 107 1.65 -19.62 4.76
C LYS A 107 0.89 -20.30 4.62
N ARG A 108 0.73 -20.24 5.12
CA ARG A 108 -0.08 -20.78 5.25
C ARG A 108 -0.99 -20.63 5.17
N ALA A 109 -0.90 -20.02 5.27
CA ALA A 109 -1.72 -19.99 5.60
C ALA A 109 -2.48 -20.00 5.32
N SER A 110 -2.51 -19.92 5.23
CA SER A 110 -3.25 -20.26 5.36
C SER A 110 -3.91 -20.56 5.70
N ALA A 111 -3.92 -20.44 5.88
CA ALA A 111 -4.51 -20.83 6.44
C ALA A 111 -5.18 -20.77 6.88
N PRO A 112 -5.51 -20.79 7.07
CA PRO A 112 -6.22 -20.74 7.55
C PRO A 112 -6.75 -20.44 8.10
N ALA A 113 -6.80 -19.98 8.25
CA ALA A 113 -7.21 -19.81 8.80
C ALA A 113 -7.72 -19.69 9.46
N PRO A 114 -7.78 -19.71 9.80
CA PRO A 114 -8.39 -19.64 10.46
C PRO A 114 -9.09 -19.14 10.89
N SER A 115 -9.20 -18.74 10.93
CA SER A 115 -9.82 -18.26 11.30
C SER A 115 -10.36 -17.86 11.79
N PRO A 116 -10.66 -17.47 11.91
CA PRO A 116 -11.12 -16.84 12.48
C PRO A 116 -11.46 -16.78 13.08
#